data_df85dc76ff3a4fa5f1aa8b641b487b08
#
_entry.id   df85dc76ff3a4fa5f1aa8b641b487b08
#
_cell.length_a   1.000
_cell.length_b   1.000
_cell.length_c   1.000
_cell.angle_alpha   90.00
_cell.angle_beta   90.00
_cell.angle_gamma   90.00
#
_symmetry.space_group_name_H-M   'P 1'
#
loop_
_entity.id
_entity.type
_entity.pdbx_description
1 polymer ?
#
loop_
_entity_poly.entity_id
_entity_poly.type
_entity_poly.pdbx_seq_one_letter_code
_entity_poly.pdbx_strand_id
1 'polypeptide(L)'
;MKAMRAAVILAASAALAACGKERQVPPADQGPAPGTTGYKVAQALTAGPDWMAGVATVEQWPLVDTAQFEILQPGGGSWTCFPDQPASPRSDPLCADDQFVRWLTAWRAHAQTPQLRGMAVAYALKGFQVASATDPLKVRPDAGQAWVDLPPAVLVAMPAAAAYRGLPATRPAAGPWALWAGTPWEIMVVPMGQATIAVPAPARKK
;
A
#
# COMPACT_ATOMS: atom_id res chain seq x y z
N MET A 1 24.90 -83.97 48.88
CA MET A 1 24.29 -83.39 47.67
C MET A 1 24.01 -81.93 47.95
N LYS A 2 24.85 -81.06 47.43
CA LYS A 2 24.85 -79.62 47.79
C LYS A 2 24.13 -78.83 46.67
N ALA A 3 23.05 -78.18 46.98
CA ALA A 3 22.36 -77.24 46.09
C ALA A 3 23.02 -75.91 46.10
N MET A 4 23.50 -75.48 44.95
CA MET A 4 24.07 -74.17 44.72
C MET A 4 22.94 -73.17 44.39
N ARG A 5 22.77 -72.15 45.20
CA ARG A 5 21.86 -71.02 44.97
C ARG A 5 22.60 -69.94 44.12
N ALA A 6 22.08 -69.76 42.91
CA ALA A 6 22.55 -68.65 42.08
C ALA A 6 21.79 -67.33 42.45
N ALA A 7 22.55 -66.32 42.87
CA ALA A 7 22.02 -64.97 43.12
C ALA A 7 21.95 -64.20 41.82
N VAL A 8 20.78 -63.78 41.44
CA VAL A 8 20.55 -62.85 40.30
C VAL A 8 20.68 -61.46 40.82
N ILE A 9 21.70 -60.72 40.34
CA ILE A 9 21.87 -59.27 40.60
C ILE A 9 21.08 -58.51 39.51
N LEU A 10 19.97 -57.88 39.89
CA LEU A 10 19.30 -56.91 39.03
C LEU A 10 20.04 -55.60 39.09
N ALA A 11 20.67 -55.21 38.00
CA ALA A 11 21.22 -53.89 37.80
C ALA A 11 20.08 -52.94 37.35
N ALA A 12 19.68 -52.04 38.24
CA ALA A 12 18.72 -50.96 37.92
C ALA A 12 19.46 -49.84 37.18
N SER A 13 19.24 -49.76 35.87
CA SER A 13 19.70 -48.65 35.04
C SER A 13 18.78 -47.44 35.24
N ALA A 14 19.21 -46.44 36.01
CA ALA A 14 18.52 -45.16 36.11
C ALA A 14 18.78 -44.32 34.85
N ALA A 15 17.80 -44.24 33.96
CA ALA A 15 17.81 -43.32 32.84
C ALA A 15 17.55 -41.90 33.35
N LEU A 16 18.57 -41.07 33.33
CA LEU A 16 18.47 -39.64 33.53
C LEU A 16 17.76 -39.03 32.28
N ALA A 17 16.47 -38.82 32.36
CA ALA A 17 15.73 -37.97 31.43
C ALA A 17 16.14 -36.50 31.69
N ALA A 18 17.14 -36.00 30.96
CA ALA A 18 17.44 -34.61 30.88
C ALA A 18 16.31 -33.93 30.11
N CYS A 19 15.30 -33.36 30.82
CA CYS A 19 14.36 -32.41 30.24
C CYS A 19 15.14 -31.19 29.79
N GLY A 20 15.64 -31.22 28.55
CA GLY A 20 16.03 -30.01 27.81
C GLY A 20 14.79 -29.14 27.68
N LYS A 21 14.69 -28.08 28.47
CA LYS A 21 13.78 -26.98 28.15
C LYS A 21 14.20 -26.46 26.79
N GLU A 22 13.54 -26.94 25.76
CA GLU A 22 13.59 -26.35 24.43
C GLU A 22 13.22 -24.87 24.59
N ARG A 23 14.22 -23.99 24.43
CA ARG A 23 14.02 -22.56 24.49
C ARG A 23 13.07 -22.22 23.33
N GLN A 24 11.76 -22.09 23.61
CA GLN A 24 10.82 -21.58 22.64
C GLN A 24 11.36 -20.23 22.19
N VAL A 25 11.88 -20.18 20.96
CA VAL A 25 12.17 -18.95 20.25
C VAL A 25 10.81 -18.24 20.15
N PRO A 26 10.66 -17.02 20.66
CA PRO A 26 9.44 -16.27 20.51
C PRO A 26 9.09 -16.29 19.01
N PRO A 27 7.80 -16.48 18.62
CA PRO A 27 7.44 -16.35 17.23
C PRO A 27 7.96 -14.99 16.72
N ALA A 28 8.68 -15.02 15.60
CA ALA A 28 9.14 -13.81 14.92
C ALA A 28 7.97 -12.84 14.89
N ASP A 29 8.23 -11.57 15.24
CA ASP A 29 7.23 -10.51 15.36
C ASP A 29 6.29 -10.55 14.16
N GLN A 30 5.18 -11.23 14.32
CA GLN A 30 4.12 -11.28 13.34
C GLN A 30 3.44 -9.93 13.48
N GLY A 31 3.75 -9.00 12.57
CA GLY A 31 3.18 -7.66 12.57
C GLY A 31 1.69 -7.62 12.96
N PRO A 32 1.06 -6.45 13.05
CA PRO A 32 -0.31 -6.33 13.56
C PRO A 32 -1.29 -7.25 12.82
N ALA A 33 -2.18 -7.90 13.54
CA ALA A 33 -3.16 -8.82 12.97
C ALA A 33 -4.09 -8.11 11.96
N PRO A 34 -4.45 -8.77 10.84
CA PRO A 34 -5.38 -8.21 9.85
C PRO A 34 -6.65 -7.64 10.47
N GLY A 35 -7.12 -6.49 9.97
CA GLY A 35 -8.34 -5.82 10.44
C GLY A 35 -8.18 -4.94 11.67
N THR A 36 -7.06 -5.03 12.40
CA THR A 36 -6.77 -4.13 13.53
C THR A 36 -6.35 -2.74 13.06
N THR A 37 -6.49 -1.73 13.94
CA THR A 37 -6.00 -0.37 13.67
C THR A 37 -4.51 -0.37 13.35
N GLY A 38 -3.68 -1.12 14.10
CA GLY A 38 -2.25 -1.25 13.81
C GLY A 38 -1.96 -1.82 12.43
N TYR A 39 -2.74 -2.82 11.98
CA TYR A 39 -2.63 -3.36 10.62
C TYR A 39 -2.95 -2.30 9.55
N LYS A 40 -4.05 -1.58 9.72
CA LYS A 40 -4.46 -0.51 8.80
C LYS A 40 -3.42 0.61 8.71
N VAL A 41 -2.86 1.01 9.85
CA VAL A 41 -1.78 2.00 9.91
C VAL A 41 -0.54 1.50 9.15
N ALA A 42 -0.08 0.29 9.44
CA ALA A 42 1.06 -0.30 8.75
C ALA A 42 0.82 -0.40 7.23
N GLN A 43 -0.37 -0.82 6.82
CA GLN A 43 -0.75 -0.91 5.42
C GLN A 43 -0.75 0.47 4.73
N ALA A 44 -1.38 1.48 5.34
CA ALA A 44 -1.44 2.84 4.79
C ALA A 44 -0.05 3.40 4.52
N LEU A 45 0.87 3.24 5.46
CA LEU A 45 2.23 3.76 5.34
C LEU A 45 3.06 3.08 4.24
N THR A 46 2.66 1.92 3.75
CA THR A 46 3.34 1.29 2.59
C THR A 46 3.09 2.01 1.26
N ALA A 47 2.13 2.93 1.22
CA ALA A 47 1.81 3.68 0.00
C ALA A 47 2.83 4.76 -0.33
N GLY A 48 3.54 5.27 0.66
CA GLY A 48 4.53 6.35 0.51
C GLY A 48 5.97 5.90 0.76
N PRO A 49 6.92 6.82 0.56
CA PRO A 49 8.32 6.59 0.95
C PRO A 49 8.47 6.39 2.47
N ASP A 50 9.50 5.65 2.89
CA ASP A 50 9.72 5.26 4.29
C ASP A 50 9.75 6.43 5.29
N TRP A 51 10.25 7.60 4.88
CA TRP A 51 10.29 8.79 5.74
C TRP A 51 8.91 9.29 6.17
N MET A 52 7.84 8.95 5.43
CA MET A 52 6.47 9.36 5.79
C MET A 52 5.98 8.68 7.07
N ALA A 53 6.48 7.49 7.39
CA ALA A 53 6.05 6.75 8.58
C ALA A 53 6.20 7.54 9.89
N GLY A 54 7.15 8.48 9.95
CA GLY A 54 7.39 9.30 11.14
C GLY A 54 6.60 10.61 11.20
N VAL A 55 5.93 11.02 10.10
CA VAL A 55 5.31 12.35 10.01
C VAL A 55 3.88 12.35 9.48
N ALA A 56 3.45 11.29 8.78
CA ALA A 56 2.13 11.26 8.18
C ALA A 56 1.02 10.99 9.21
N THR A 57 -0.10 11.68 9.05
CA THR A 57 -1.37 11.28 9.67
C THR A 57 -1.90 10.05 8.92
N VAL A 58 -2.46 9.08 9.63
CA VAL A 58 -3.18 7.97 9.00
C VAL A 58 -4.66 8.10 9.28
N GLU A 59 -5.45 8.10 8.22
CA GLU A 59 -6.90 8.22 8.28
C GLU A 59 -7.59 7.04 7.60
N GLN A 60 -8.73 6.62 8.15
CA GLN A 60 -9.57 5.59 7.55
C GLN A 60 -10.39 6.18 6.41
N TRP A 61 -10.51 5.45 5.29
CA TRP A 61 -11.50 5.78 4.28
C TRP A 61 -12.90 5.81 4.88
N PRO A 62 -13.68 6.87 4.65
CA PRO A 62 -15.05 6.91 5.13
C PRO A 62 -15.90 5.86 4.39
N LEU A 63 -16.80 5.22 5.13
CA LEU A 63 -17.73 4.22 4.58
C LEU A 63 -18.84 4.84 3.73
N VAL A 64 -19.12 6.13 3.96
CA VAL A 64 -20.12 6.91 3.22
C VAL A 64 -19.47 8.16 2.62
N ASP A 65 -19.97 8.62 1.47
CA ASP A 65 -19.32 9.67 0.68
C ASP A 65 -19.22 11.03 1.37
N THR A 66 -20.10 11.31 2.34
CA THR A 66 -20.13 12.58 3.09
C THR A 66 -19.48 12.50 4.46
N ALA A 67 -19.03 11.33 4.90
CA ALA A 67 -18.40 11.15 6.20
C ALA A 67 -17.01 11.81 6.23
N GLN A 68 -16.66 12.35 7.38
CA GLN A 68 -15.29 12.79 7.65
C GLN A 68 -14.36 11.58 7.78
N PHE A 69 -13.09 11.79 7.45
CA PHE A 69 -12.07 10.78 7.67
C PHE A 69 -11.81 10.60 9.17
N GLU A 70 -11.77 9.35 9.61
CA GLU A 70 -11.43 8.99 11.00
C GLU A 70 -9.92 8.87 11.13
N ILE A 71 -9.33 9.57 12.10
CA ILE A 71 -7.89 9.49 12.37
C ILE A 71 -7.59 8.17 13.09
N LEU A 72 -6.80 7.32 12.45
CA LEU A 72 -6.26 6.08 13.02
C LEU A 72 -4.95 6.32 13.76
N GLN A 73 -4.12 7.23 13.25
CA GLN A 73 -2.87 7.66 13.86
C GLN A 73 -2.65 9.14 13.56
N PRO A 74 -2.46 10.00 14.57
CA PRO A 74 -2.10 11.40 14.34
C PRO A 74 -0.66 11.51 13.85
N GLY A 75 -0.41 12.48 12.96
CA GLY A 75 0.90 12.87 12.46
C GLY A 75 1.15 14.36 12.59
N GLY A 76 2.40 14.80 12.41
CA GLY A 76 2.80 16.21 12.52
C GLY A 76 3.12 16.88 11.18
N GLY A 77 3.01 16.15 10.07
CA GLY A 77 3.31 16.66 8.71
C GLY A 77 2.06 16.98 7.90
N SER A 78 2.28 17.45 6.67
CA SER A 78 1.23 17.77 5.68
C SER A 78 0.84 16.57 4.81
N TRP A 79 1.13 15.35 5.27
CA TRP A 79 0.82 14.12 4.56
C TRP A 79 -0.21 13.31 5.32
N THR A 80 -1.22 12.82 4.60
CA THR A 80 -2.22 11.89 5.10
C THR A 80 -2.15 10.61 4.31
N CYS A 81 -2.00 9.48 5.01
CA CYS A 81 -2.01 8.15 4.42
C CYS A 81 -3.32 7.43 4.73
N PHE A 82 -3.84 6.73 3.75
CA PHE A 82 -5.07 5.96 3.82
C PHE A 82 -4.75 4.48 3.63
N PRO A 83 -5.34 3.58 4.42
CA PRO A 83 -5.24 2.15 4.19
C PRO A 83 -5.95 1.77 2.89
N ASP A 84 -6.11 0.48 2.69
CA ASP A 84 -6.84 -0.09 1.56
C ASP A 84 -8.23 0.52 1.37
N GLN A 85 -8.58 0.81 0.12
CA GLN A 85 -9.89 1.34 -0.25
C GLN A 85 -10.93 0.20 -0.22
N PRO A 86 -12.04 0.34 0.53
CA PRO A 86 -12.99 -0.75 0.71
C PRO A 86 -13.72 -1.21 -0.57
N ALA A 87 -13.74 -0.38 -1.62
CA ALA A 87 -14.46 -0.66 -2.85
C ALA A 87 -13.67 -1.52 -3.84
N SER A 88 -12.34 -1.47 -3.81
CA SER A 88 -11.46 -2.21 -4.72
C SER A 88 -11.16 -3.62 -4.20
N PRO A 89 -10.93 -4.61 -5.07
CA PRO A 89 -10.61 -5.98 -4.67
C PRO A 89 -9.12 -6.20 -4.31
N ARG A 90 -8.25 -5.23 -4.58
CA ARG A 90 -6.82 -5.28 -4.27
C ARG A 90 -6.45 -4.28 -3.21
N SER A 91 -5.39 -4.57 -2.47
CA SER A 91 -4.82 -3.60 -1.55
C SER A 91 -4.19 -2.43 -2.33
N ASP A 92 -4.75 -1.25 -2.15
CA ASP A 92 -4.38 -0.01 -2.84
C ASP A 92 -4.29 1.20 -1.89
N PRO A 93 -3.42 1.13 -0.86
CA PRO A 93 -3.21 2.23 0.05
C PRO A 93 -2.65 3.47 -0.68
N LEU A 94 -2.93 4.66 -0.13
CA LEU A 94 -2.57 5.94 -0.72
C LEU A 94 -2.01 6.88 0.34
N CYS A 95 -0.92 7.62 0.02
CA CYS A 95 -0.45 8.75 0.84
C CYS A 95 -0.56 10.04 0.03
N ALA A 96 -1.23 11.03 0.54
CA ALA A 96 -1.61 12.26 -0.15
C ALA A 96 -1.14 13.51 0.61
N ASP A 97 -0.74 14.55 -0.12
CA ASP A 97 -0.54 15.88 0.48
C ASP A 97 -1.89 16.57 0.74
N ASP A 98 -1.88 17.69 1.46
CA ASP A 98 -3.09 18.44 1.80
C ASP A 98 -3.94 18.83 0.58
N GLN A 99 -3.30 19.10 -0.57
CA GLN A 99 -4.02 19.46 -1.79
C GLN A 99 -4.67 18.23 -2.42
N PHE A 100 -3.99 17.08 -2.39
CA PHE A 100 -4.58 15.84 -2.90
C PHE A 100 -5.69 15.31 -1.97
N VAL A 101 -5.58 15.52 -0.65
CA VAL A 101 -6.69 15.25 0.29
C VAL A 101 -7.92 16.10 -0.06
N ARG A 102 -7.73 17.39 -0.43
CA ARG A 102 -8.83 18.23 -0.94
C ARG A 102 -9.44 17.66 -2.22
N TRP A 103 -8.59 17.20 -3.13
CA TRP A 103 -9.03 16.53 -4.36
C TRP A 103 -9.87 15.29 -4.04
N LEU A 104 -9.40 14.40 -3.15
CA LEU A 104 -10.11 13.21 -2.71
C LEU A 104 -11.45 13.54 -2.04
N THR A 105 -11.46 14.54 -1.18
CA THR A 105 -12.68 14.99 -0.48
C THR A 105 -13.74 15.47 -1.48
N ALA A 106 -13.33 16.29 -2.44
CA ALA A 106 -14.23 16.78 -3.49
C ALA A 106 -14.72 15.64 -4.39
N TRP A 107 -13.83 14.70 -4.74
CA TRP A 107 -14.17 13.52 -5.54
C TRP A 107 -15.21 12.65 -4.85
N ARG A 108 -15.03 12.33 -3.58
CA ARG A 108 -15.99 11.56 -2.79
C ARG A 108 -17.33 12.28 -2.60
N ALA A 109 -17.30 13.58 -2.46
CA ALA A 109 -18.52 14.40 -2.37
C ALA A 109 -19.23 14.58 -3.74
N HIS A 110 -18.73 13.95 -4.81
CA HIS A 110 -19.25 14.11 -6.17
C HIS A 110 -19.38 15.58 -6.59
N ALA A 111 -18.43 16.44 -6.13
CA ALA A 111 -18.39 17.83 -6.52
C ALA A 111 -18.21 17.97 -8.05
N GLN A 112 -18.57 19.13 -8.62
CA GLN A 112 -18.40 19.33 -10.05
C GLN A 112 -16.93 19.37 -10.48
N THR A 113 -16.06 19.87 -9.62
CA THR A 113 -14.61 19.99 -9.87
C THR A 113 -13.86 20.10 -8.54
N PRO A 114 -12.62 19.58 -8.42
CA PRO A 114 -11.79 19.83 -7.27
C PRO A 114 -11.34 21.29 -7.22
N GLN A 115 -11.36 21.91 -6.03
CA GLN A 115 -10.91 23.29 -5.82
C GLN A 115 -9.47 23.27 -5.30
N LEU A 116 -8.51 23.11 -6.20
CA LEU A 116 -7.09 23.08 -5.88
C LEU A 116 -6.49 24.50 -5.88
N ARG A 117 -5.65 24.78 -4.89
CA ARG A 117 -4.89 26.05 -4.80
C ARG A 117 -3.49 25.93 -5.38
N GLY A 118 -3.03 24.73 -5.68
CA GLY A 118 -1.73 24.41 -6.22
C GLY A 118 -1.67 22.96 -6.69
N MET A 119 -0.49 22.52 -7.05
CA MET A 119 -0.23 21.11 -7.38
C MET A 119 -0.56 20.24 -6.18
N ALA A 120 -1.24 19.14 -6.44
CA ALA A 120 -1.60 18.12 -5.48
C ALA A 120 -0.83 16.83 -5.79
N VAL A 121 -0.25 16.21 -4.80
CA VAL A 121 0.60 15.03 -4.98
C VAL A 121 0.13 13.89 -4.09
N ALA A 122 0.06 12.67 -4.65
CA ALA A 122 -0.12 11.48 -3.87
C ALA A 122 0.83 10.36 -4.30
N TYR A 123 1.18 9.48 -3.37
CA TYR A 123 1.94 8.27 -3.60
C TYR A 123 1.03 7.06 -3.52
N ALA A 124 1.11 6.20 -4.51
CA ALA A 124 0.46 4.89 -4.58
C ALA A 124 1.52 3.82 -4.89
N LEU A 125 2.52 3.65 -4.01
CA LEU A 125 3.68 2.80 -4.29
C LEU A 125 3.36 1.29 -4.29
N LYS A 126 2.13 0.91 -3.93
CA LYS A 126 1.60 -0.46 -4.11
C LYS A 126 0.78 -0.62 -5.39
N GLY A 127 0.65 0.45 -6.18
CA GLY A 127 -0.32 0.55 -7.25
C GLY A 127 -1.71 0.84 -6.69
N PHE A 128 -2.68 1.00 -7.55
CA PHE A 128 -4.08 1.20 -7.16
C PHE A 128 -5.01 0.76 -8.29
N GLN A 129 -6.30 0.66 -7.98
CA GLN A 129 -7.34 0.28 -8.92
C GLN A 129 -8.36 1.37 -9.09
N VAL A 130 -8.85 1.53 -10.32
CA VAL A 130 -9.99 2.40 -10.61
C VAL A 130 -11.05 1.61 -11.36
N ALA A 131 -12.31 1.97 -11.16
CA ALA A 131 -13.43 1.29 -11.81
C ALA A 131 -13.50 1.59 -13.31
N SER A 132 -12.97 2.75 -13.75
CA SER A 132 -12.95 3.19 -15.14
C SER A 132 -11.74 4.08 -15.40
N ALA A 133 -11.10 3.93 -16.56
CA ALA A 133 -10.03 4.80 -17.00
C ALA A 133 -10.52 6.13 -17.60
N THR A 134 -11.82 6.25 -17.89
CA THR A 134 -12.42 7.40 -18.58
C THR A 134 -13.48 8.12 -17.73
N ASP A 135 -14.09 7.43 -16.78
CA ASP A 135 -15.11 7.99 -15.89
C ASP A 135 -14.60 8.01 -14.45
N PRO A 136 -14.19 9.18 -13.93
CA PRO A 136 -13.63 9.32 -12.60
C PRO A 136 -14.64 9.06 -11.48
N LEU A 137 -15.92 9.22 -11.71
CA LEU A 137 -16.97 9.09 -10.69
C LEU A 137 -17.53 7.68 -10.58
N LYS A 138 -17.07 6.76 -11.42
CA LYS A 138 -17.47 5.37 -11.37
C LYS A 138 -16.81 4.66 -10.18
N VAL A 139 -17.65 4.15 -9.28
CA VAL A 139 -17.19 3.47 -8.05
C VAL A 139 -17.04 1.95 -8.22
N ARG A 140 -17.60 1.39 -9.31
CA ARG A 140 -17.48 -0.03 -9.69
C ARG A 140 -17.42 -0.15 -11.21
N PRO A 141 -16.70 -1.15 -11.76
CA PRO A 141 -16.74 -1.44 -13.18
C PRO A 141 -18.16 -1.79 -13.64
N ASP A 142 -18.47 -1.58 -14.92
CA ASP A 142 -19.69 -2.06 -15.52
C ASP A 142 -19.74 -3.59 -15.54
N ALA A 143 -20.94 -4.16 -15.67
CA ALA A 143 -21.13 -5.59 -15.77
C ALA A 143 -20.24 -6.18 -16.89
N GLY A 144 -19.43 -7.16 -16.54
CA GLY A 144 -18.48 -7.79 -17.47
C GLY A 144 -17.17 -7.04 -17.70
N GLN A 145 -16.99 -5.87 -17.08
CA GLN A 145 -15.70 -5.15 -17.11
C GLN A 145 -14.86 -5.47 -15.89
N ALA A 146 -13.54 -5.49 -16.08
CA ALA A 146 -12.58 -5.64 -14.99
C ALA A 146 -12.19 -4.28 -14.40
N TRP A 147 -11.72 -4.29 -13.17
CA TRP A 147 -11.02 -3.16 -12.59
C TRP A 147 -9.77 -2.82 -13.41
N VAL A 148 -9.48 -1.53 -13.53
CA VAL A 148 -8.27 -1.05 -14.22
C VAL A 148 -7.14 -0.98 -13.21
N ASP A 149 -6.15 -1.85 -13.39
CA ASP A 149 -4.94 -1.88 -12.56
C ASP A 149 -3.95 -0.79 -12.98
N LEU A 150 -3.55 0.02 -12.01
CA LEU A 150 -2.52 1.03 -12.17
C LEU A 150 -1.24 0.60 -11.42
N PRO A 151 -0.05 0.83 -12.02
CA PRO A 151 1.21 0.43 -11.40
C PRO A 151 1.51 1.25 -10.15
N PRO A 152 2.53 0.88 -9.36
CA PRO A 152 3.16 1.80 -8.42
C PRO A 152 3.44 3.15 -9.09
N ALA A 153 2.95 4.24 -8.49
CA ALA A 153 2.98 5.55 -9.14
C ALA A 153 3.00 6.70 -8.14
N VAL A 154 3.45 7.85 -8.62
CA VAL A 154 3.12 9.18 -8.08
C VAL A 154 1.96 9.72 -8.90
N LEU A 155 0.94 10.22 -8.21
CA LEU A 155 -0.24 10.85 -8.80
C LEU A 155 -0.13 12.36 -8.62
N VAL A 156 -0.40 13.12 -9.67
CA VAL A 156 -0.34 14.57 -9.61
C VAL A 156 -1.62 15.18 -10.17
N ALA A 157 -2.35 15.93 -9.35
CA ALA A 157 -3.47 16.73 -9.79
C ALA A 157 -3.06 18.21 -9.85
N MET A 158 -3.53 18.91 -10.88
CA MET A 158 -3.19 20.31 -11.15
C MET A 158 -4.45 21.17 -11.19
N PRO A 159 -4.38 22.45 -10.77
CA PRO A 159 -5.55 23.35 -10.77
C PRO A 159 -6.10 23.64 -12.17
N ALA A 160 -5.29 23.47 -13.21
CA ALA A 160 -5.67 23.78 -14.59
C ALA A 160 -5.41 22.59 -15.51
N ALA A 161 -6.42 22.17 -16.27
CA ALA A 161 -6.33 21.09 -17.26
C ALA A 161 -5.23 21.35 -18.33
N ALA A 162 -4.88 22.62 -18.60
CA ALA A 162 -3.79 22.96 -19.51
C ALA A 162 -2.42 22.40 -19.08
N ALA A 163 -2.23 22.06 -17.80
CA ALA A 163 -1.01 21.48 -17.27
C ALA A 163 -0.72 20.07 -17.78
N TYR A 164 -1.74 19.35 -18.28
CA TYR A 164 -1.62 17.98 -18.78
C TYR A 164 -1.40 17.90 -20.31
N ARG A 165 -1.28 19.04 -20.99
CA ARG A 165 -1.09 19.08 -22.45
C ARG A 165 0.12 18.27 -22.88
N GLY A 166 -0.10 17.38 -23.87
CA GLY A 166 0.94 16.52 -24.40
C GLY A 166 1.11 15.18 -23.68
N LEU A 167 0.40 14.96 -22.60
CA LEU A 167 0.35 13.62 -22.01
C LEU A 167 -0.62 12.73 -22.81
N PRO A 168 -0.27 11.45 -23.03
CA PRO A 168 -1.21 10.50 -23.62
C PRO A 168 -2.39 10.26 -22.69
N ALA A 169 -3.60 10.18 -23.24
CA ALA A 169 -4.83 9.85 -22.52
C ALA A 169 -4.97 8.35 -22.18
N THR A 170 -4.12 7.53 -22.73
CA THR A 170 -4.06 6.09 -22.47
C THR A 170 -2.68 5.72 -21.94
N ARG A 171 -2.61 4.72 -21.05
CA ARG A 171 -1.34 4.27 -20.48
C ARG A 171 -0.37 3.83 -21.57
N PRO A 172 0.80 4.48 -21.72
CA PRO A 172 1.85 4.06 -22.65
C PRO A 172 2.65 2.87 -22.10
N ALA A 173 3.51 2.29 -22.91
CA ALA A 173 4.45 1.26 -22.46
C ALA A 173 5.44 1.80 -21.40
N ALA A 174 5.79 3.07 -21.49
CA ALA A 174 6.66 3.76 -20.51
C ALA A 174 6.31 5.25 -20.43
N GLY A 175 6.59 5.86 -19.28
CA GLY A 175 6.38 7.29 -19.04
C GLY A 175 5.01 7.64 -18.44
N PRO A 176 4.80 8.94 -18.15
CA PRO A 176 3.57 9.41 -17.55
C PRO A 176 2.42 9.49 -18.56
N TRP A 177 1.19 9.45 -18.03
CA TRP A 177 -0.03 9.65 -18.83
C TRP A 177 -1.10 10.37 -18.00
N ALA A 178 -2.12 10.86 -18.67
CA ALA A 178 -3.28 11.48 -18.05
C ALA A 178 -4.38 10.41 -17.84
N LEU A 179 -4.70 10.13 -16.60
CA LEU A 179 -5.88 9.36 -16.23
C LEU A 179 -7.08 10.31 -16.18
N TRP A 180 -8.24 9.87 -16.69
CA TRP A 180 -9.47 10.65 -16.82
C TRP A 180 -9.29 11.94 -17.65
N ALA A 181 -8.48 11.84 -18.69
CA ALA A 181 -8.14 12.94 -19.58
C ALA A 181 -9.38 13.71 -20.06
N GLY A 182 -9.29 15.05 -20.03
CA GLY A 182 -10.38 15.94 -20.47
C GLY A 182 -11.53 16.08 -19.47
N THR A 183 -11.46 15.47 -18.30
CA THR A 183 -12.42 15.68 -17.22
C THR A 183 -11.89 16.67 -16.19
N PRO A 184 -12.76 17.27 -15.34
CA PRO A 184 -12.29 18.07 -14.20
C PRO A 184 -11.45 17.32 -13.18
N TRP A 185 -11.46 15.97 -13.24
CA TRP A 185 -10.80 15.03 -12.32
C TRP A 185 -9.49 14.48 -12.89
N GLU A 186 -9.03 15.03 -14.01
CA GLU A 186 -7.81 14.60 -14.66
C GLU A 186 -6.61 14.62 -13.70
N ILE A 187 -5.83 13.54 -13.70
CA ILE A 187 -4.58 13.43 -12.94
C ILE A 187 -3.48 12.87 -13.84
N MET A 188 -2.26 13.34 -13.63
CA MET A 188 -1.08 12.71 -14.21
C MET A 188 -0.67 11.52 -13.34
N VAL A 189 -0.51 10.36 -13.96
CA VAL A 189 0.06 9.17 -13.35
C VAL A 189 1.51 9.06 -13.78
N VAL A 190 2.43 9.12 -12.84
CA VAL A 190 3.87 8.96 -13.06
C VAL A 190 4.27 7.58 -12.54
N PRO A 191 4.47 6.58 -13.41
CA PRO A 191 4.78 5.23 -12.96
C PRO A 191 6.15 5.19 -12.28
N MET A 192 6.19 4.58 -11.10
CA MET A 192 7.42 4.29 -10.36
C MET A 192 7.89 2.89 -10.78
N GLY A 193 8.50 2.79 -11.97
CA GLY A 193 9.12 1.56 -12.43
C GLY A 193 10.45 1.31 -11.72
N GLN A 194 10.84 0.06 -11.57
CA GLN A 194 12.26 -0.24 -11.34
C GLN A 194 13.00 0.16 -12.62
N ALA A 195 13.66 1.30 -12.59
CA ALA A 195 14.61 1.64 -13.64
C ALA A 195 15.71 0.59 -13.60
N THR A 196 15.66 -0.37 -14.47
CA THR A 196 16.81 -1.23 -14.76
C THR A 196 17.81 -0.32 -15.50
N ILE A 197 18.64 0.39 -14.74
CA ILE A 197 19.79 1.08 -15.30
C ILE A 197 20.70 -0.04 -15.79
N ALA A 198 20.66 -0.31 -17.09
CA ALA A 198 21.66 -1.15 -17.72
C ALA A 198 23.01 -0.41 -17.59
N VAL A 199 23.78 -0.77 -16.56
CA VAL A 199 25.15 -0.29 -16.43
C VAL A 199 25.91 -0.86 -17.63
N PRO A 200 26.45 -0.01 -18.53
CA PRO A 200 27.25 -0.51 -19.66
C PRO A 200 28.41 -1.34 -19.10
N ALA A 201 28.61 -2.53 -19.66
CA ALA A 201 29.75 -3.34 -19.28
C ALA A 201 31.05 -2.54 -19.48
N PRO A 202 32.00 -2.58 -18.55
CA PRO A 202 33.27 -1.85 -18.70
C PRO A 202 33.96 -2.31 -19.98
N ALA A 203 34.37 -1.34 -20.81
CA ALA A 203 35.09 -1.63 -22.07
C ALA A 203 36.34 -2.45 -21.72
N ARG A 204 36.48 -3.62 -22.27
CA ARG A 204 37.71 -4.43 -22.15
C ARG A 204 38.83 -3.63 -22.76
N LYS A 205 39.80 -3.22 -21.94
CA LYS A 205 41.08 -2.69 -22.45
C LYS A 205 41.79 -3.82 -23.22
N LYS A 206 42.08 -3.58 -24.48
CA LYS A 206 42.98 -4.44 -25.30
C LYS A 206 44.42 -4.22 -24.86
#